data_f81ca05d52d64fc58dcc5dbdb894d3bb
#
_entry.id   f81ca05d52d64fc58dcc5dbdb894d3bb
#
_cell.length_a   1.000
_cell.length_b   1.000
_cell.length_c   1.000
_cell.angle_alpha   90.00
_cell.angle_beta   90.00
_cell.angle_gamma   90.00
#
_symmetry.space_group_name_H-M   'P 1'
#
loop_
_entity.id
_entity.type
_entity.pdbx_description
1 polymer ?
#
loop_
_entity_poly.entity_id
_entity_poly.type
_entity_poly.pdbx_seq_one_letter_code
_entity_poly.pdbx_strand_id
1 'polypeptide(L)'
;MTRFNFYDSNNDLIPLSPTQPPQTSDFNKPLNIKAYQYDIVCNGIELSSGAIRNHIPELMYKLFSIAGYDKKQVDEKFSGMINALSYGAPPHGGIAPGIDRIVMLLANEKNIREVTMFPMNQNAQDLMMNA
;
A
#
# COMPACT_ATOMS: atom_id res chain seq x y z
N MET A 1 23.45 6.33 -12.34
CA MET A 1 23.48 5.41 -11.17
C MET A 1 22.14 5.52 -10.49
N THR A 2 21.29 4.52 -10.62
CA THR A 2 19.94 4.50 -10.08
C THR A 2 20.03 4.27 -8.57
N ARG A 3 19.57 5.21 -7.75
CA ARG A 3 19.45 5.04 -6.30
C ARG A 3 18.01 4.67 -5.97
N PHE A 4 17.83 3.54 -5.31
CA PHE A 4 16.59 3.16 -4.66
C PHE A 4 16.62 3.69 -3.23
N ASN A 5 15.68 4.53 -2.88
CA ASN A 5 15.53 5.05 -1.53
C ASN A 5 14.19 4.60 -0.97
N PHE A 6 14.16 4.20 0.27
CA PHE A 6 12.96 3.85 1.00
C PHE A 6 12.65 5.02 1.95
N TYR A 7 11.45 5.57 1.82
CA TYR A 7 10.99 6.69 2.62
C TYR A 7 9.74 6.32 3.40
N ASP A 8 9.62 6.83 4.61
CA ASP A 8 8.39 6.76 5.37
C ASP A 8 7.40 7.88 4.94
N SER A 9 6.22 7.90 5.56
CA SER A 9 5.19 8.93 5.30
C SER A 9 5.63 10.37 5.62
N ASN A 10 6.76 10.55 6.31
CA ASN A 10 7.35 11.85 6.62
C ASN A 10 8.51 12.21 5.70
N ASN A 11 8.76 11.39 4.66
CA ASN A 11 9.90 11.54 3.75
C ASN A 11 11.27 11.29 4.40
N ASP A 12 11.30 10.54 5.50
CA ASP A 12 12.53 10.13 6.18
C ASP A 12 12.99 8.76 5.67
N LEU A 13 14.30 8.59 5.49
CA LEU A 13 14.92 7.30 5.09
C LEU A 13 14.62 6.22 6.13
N ILE A 14 13.97 5.13 5.69
CA ILE A 14 13.66 3.99 6.56
C ILE A 14 14.90 3.11 6.70
N PRO A 15 15.46 2.91 7.90
CA PRO A 15 16.41 1.85 8.12
C PRO A 15 15.70 0.50 7.98
N LEU A 16 16.26 -0.42 7.19
CA LEU A 16 15.78 -1.79 6.98
C LEU A 16 15.91 -2.63 8.27
N SER A 17 15.12 -2.32 9.28
CA SER A 17 15.04 -3.13 10.50
C SER A 17 13.59 -3.54 10.73
N PRO A 18 13.30 -4.84 10.95
CA PRO A 18 11.96 -5.29 11.30
C PRO A 18 11.63 -4.79 12.70
N THR A 19 10.93 -3.69 12.79
CA THR A 19 10.52 -3.11 14.06
C THR A 19 9.03 -3.37 14.32
N GLN A 20 8.69 -3.38 15.58
CA GLN A 20 7.42 -3.80 16.15
C GLN A 20 6.21 -3.04 15.56
N PRO A 21 5.03 -3.68 15.51
CA PRO A 21 3.78 -3.00 15.15
C PRO A 21 3.50 -1.83 16.11
N PRO A 22 2.71 -0.81 15.69
CA PRO A 22 2.42 0.37 16.51
C PRO A 22 1.90 -0.05 17.89
N GLN A 23 2.48 0.55 18.93
CA GLN A 23 2.12 0.21 20.31
C GLN A 23 0.74 0.77 20.65
N THR A 24 -0.01 0.05 21.49
CA THR A 24 -1.39 0.38 21.87
C THR A 24 -1.55 1.71 22.61
N SER A 25 -0.47 2.32 23.10
CA SER A 25 -0.47 3.63 23.77
C SER A 25 -0.80 4.81 22.84
N ASP A 26 -0.65 4.62 21.52
CA ASP A 26 -0.76 5.71 20.54
C ASP A 26 -2.19 5.96 20.07
N PHE A 27 -3.12 5.08 20.36
CA PHE A 27 -4.52 5.19 19.88
C PHE A 27 -5.28 6.41 20.44
N ASN A 28 -4.82 6.98 21.55
CA ASN A 28 -5.38 8.24 22.09
C ASN A 28 -4.95 9.48 21.30
N LYS A 29 -3.94 9.34 20.44
CA LYS A 29 -3.42 10.40 19.56
C LYS A 29 -3.16 9.81 18.18
N PRO A 30 -4.19 9.53 17.39
CA PRO A 30 -4.07 8.80 16.12
C PRO A 30 -3.15 9.49 15.11
N LEU A 31 -2.98 10.81 15.17
CA LEU A 31 -2.06 11.55 14.31
C LEU A 31 -0.57 11.29 14.62
N ASN A 32 -0.26 10.70 15.77
CA ASN A 32 1.11 10.35 16.15
C ASN A 32 1.46 8.89 15.79
N ILE A 33 0.52 8.12 15.27
CA ILE A 33 0.76 6.73 14.86
C ILE A 33 1.63 6.75 13.62
N LYS A 34 2.82 6.15 13.71
CA LYS A 34 3.72 5.95 12.57
C LYS A 34 3.41 4.60 11.91
N ALA A 35 3.29 4.61 10.59
CA ALA A 35 3.13 3.40 9.80
C ALA A 35 4.46 2.99 9.19
N TYR A 36 4.70 1.68 9.07
CA TYR A 36 5.83 1.13 8.33
C TYR A 36 5.42 0.93 6.86
N GLN A 37 5.28 2.06 6.16
CA GLN A 37 5.05 2.09 4.72
C GLN A 37 6.34 2.45 4.01
N TYR A 38 6.50 1.94 2.80
CA TYR A 38 7.67 2.21 1.98
C TYR A 38 7.30 2.22 0.50
N ASP A 39 7.97 3.09 -0.24
CA ASP A 39 7.82 3.20 -1.68
C ASP A 39 9.19 3.04 -2.36
N ILE A 40 9.18 2.43 -3.54
CA ILE A 40 10.34 2.40 -4.43
C ILE A 40 10.12 3.48 -5.48
N VAL A 41 11.02 4.46 -5.49
CA VAL A 41 10.99 5.56 -6.44
C VAL A 41 12.22 5.51 -7.34
N CYS A 42 12.01 5.62 -8.64
CA CYS A 42 13.06 5.67 -9.65
C CYS A 42 12.81 6.85 -10.59
N ASN A 43 13.80 7.74 -10.72
CA ASN A 43 13.70 8.93 -11.57
C ASN A 43 12.47 9.80 -11.30
N GLY A 44 12.05 9.91 -10.04
CA GLY A 44 10.85 10.67 -9.63
C GLY A 44 9.53 9.96 -9.87
N ILE A 45 9.54 8.70 -10.32
CA ILE A 45 8.35 7.88 -10.54
C ILE A 45 8.28 6.79 -9.47
N GLU A 46 7.18 6.75 -8.73
CA GLU A 46 6.88 5.64 -7.82
C GLU A 46 6.65 4.36 -8.63
N LEU A 47 7.51 3.38 -8.43
CA LEU A 47 7.43 2.07 -9.10
C LEU A 47 6.66 1.05 -8.30
N SER A 48 6.68 1.18 -6.99
CA SER A 48 6.08 0.20 -6.09
C SER A 48 5.82 0.82 -4.74
N SER A 49 4.74 0.40 -4.10
CA SER A 49 4.50 0.69 -2.69
C SER A 49 4.29 -0.57 -1.88
N GLY A 50 4.54 -0.48 -0.58
CA GLY A 50 4.42 -1.60 0.31
C GLY A 50 4.31 -1.19 1.77
N ALA A 51 4.11 -2.18 2.63
CA ALA A 51 4.08 -1.95 4.07
C ALA A 51 4.39 -3.23 4.85
N ILE A 52 4.87 -3.07 6.08
CA ILE A 52 4.75 -4.11 7.09
C ILE A 52 3.29 -4.15 7.52
N ARG A 53 2.66 -5.30 7.39
CA ARG A 53 1.20 -5.43 7.53
C ARG A 53 0.79 -5.59 8.99
N ASN A 54 -0.36 -5.04 9.34
CA ASN A 54 -1.04 -5.37 10.58
C ASN A 54 -1.66 -6.76 10.44
N HIS A 55 -1.34 -7.65 11.36
CA HIS A 55 -1.78 -9.05 11.33
C HIS A 55 -2.54 -9.48 12.58
N ILE A 56 -2.72 -8.56 13.55
CA ILE A 56 -3.40 -8.82 14.83
C ILE A 56 -4.86 -8.35 14.70
N PRO A 57 -5.87 -9.23 14.84
CA PRO A 57 -7.28 -8.88 14.64
C PRO A 57 -7.77 -7.71 15.51
N GLU A 58 -7.39 -7.69 16.78
CA GLU A 58 -7.78 -6.64 17.73
C GLU A 58 -7.25 -5.28 17.32
N LEU A 59 -6.02 -5.24 16.78
CA LEU A 59 -5.40 -4.04 16.23
C LEU A 59 -6.15 -3.56 15.00
N MET A 60 -6.54 -4.48 14.11
CA MET A 60 -7.31 -4.16 12.91
C MET A 60 -8.65 -3.48 13.27
N TYR A 61 -9.42 -4.03 14.23
CA TYR A 61 -10.65 -3.39 14.68
C TYR A 61 -10.44 -1.98 15.22
N LYS A 62 -9.37 -1.74 15.99
CA LYS A 62 -9.03 -0.40 16.48
C LYS A 62 -8.69 0.56 15.35
N LEU A 63 -7.90 0.14 14.39
CA LEU A 63 -7.54 0.97 13.23
C LEU A 63 -8.75 1.31 12.37
N PHE A 64 -9.62 0.34 12.12
CA PHE A 64 -10.89 0.58 11.43
C PHE A 64 -11.81 1.53 12.21
N SER A 65 -11.82 1.46 13.54
CA SER A 65 -12.61 2.39 14.35
C SER A 65 -12.12 3.83 14.23
N ILE A 66 -10.82 4.07 14.11
CA ILE A 66 -10.25 5.40 13.83
C ILE A 66 -10.72 5.91 12.44
N ALA A 67 -10.82 5.01 11.47
CA ALA A 67 -11.34 5.33 10.14
C ALA A 67 -12.89 5.45 10.08
N GLY A 68 -13.58 5.35 11.21
CA GLY A 68 -15.03 5.54 11.31
C GLY A 68 -15.88 4.28 11.07
N TYR A 69 -15.26 3.10 10.99
CA TYR A 69 -16.00 1.83 10.86
C TYR A 69 -16.25 1.23 12.24
N ASP A 70 -17.49 0.86 12.52
CA ASP A 70 -17.83 0.06 13.70
C ASP A 70 -17.48 -1.42 13.47
N LYS A 71 -17.49 -2.20 14.58
CA LYS A 71 -17.16 -3.63 14.53
C LYS A 71 -18.06 -4.41 13.55
N LYS A 72 -19.36 -4.11 13.53
CA LYS A 72 -20.34 -4.79 12.67
C LYS A 72 -20.03 -4.55 11.19
N GLN A 73 -19.74 -3.30 10.82
CA GLN A 73 -19.35 -2.94 9.47
C GLN A 73 -18.05 -3.63 9.02
N VAL A 74 -17.08 -3.77 9.94
CA VAL A 74 -15.83 -4.50 9.65
C VAL A 74 -16.12 -5.99 9.45
N ASP A 75 -16.94 -6.60 10.31
CA ASP A 75 -17.31 -8.01 10.19
C ASP A 75 -18.10 -8.29 8.90
N GLU A 76 -18.95 -7.36 8.45
CA GLU A 76 -19.70 -7.51 7.20
C GLU A 76 -18.83 -7.33 5.95
N LYS A 77 -17.95 -6.31 5.93
CA LYS A 77 -17.19 -5.94 4.72
C LYS A 77 -15.86 -6.68 4.60
N PHE A 78 -15.21 -7.03 5.71
CA PHE A 78 -13.86 -7.55 5.78
C PHE A 78 -13.76 -8.90 6.51
N SER A 79 -14.89 -9.63 6.63
CA SER A 79 -14.95 -10.91 7.35
C SER A 79 -13.88 -11.91 6.91
N GLY A 80 -13.64 -12.05 5.61
CA GLY A 80 -12.63 -12.98 5.08
C GLY A 80 -11.23 -12.67 5.59
N MET A 81 -10.85 -11.39 5.59
CA MET A 81 -9.54 -10.94 6.09
C MET A 81 -9.43 -11.15 7.60
N ILE A 82 -10.42 -10.72 8.38
CA ILE A 82 -10.41 -10.86 9.84
C ILE A 82 -10.36 -12.33 10.25
N ASN A 83 -11.14 -13.18 9.59
CA ASN A 83 -11.11 -14.62 9.84
C ASN A 83 -9.73 -15.21 9.55
N ALA A 84 -9.13 -14.86 8.41
CA ALA A 84 -7.79 -15.34 8.06
C ALA A 84 -6.75 -14.94 9.11
N LEU A 85 -6.76 -13.68 9.56
CA LEU A 85 -5.86 -13.19 10.62
C LEU A 85 -6.09 -13.89 11.97
N SER A 86 -7.34 -14.27 12.27
CA SER A 86 -7.71 -14.95 13.52
C SER A 86 -7.13 -16.36 13.64
N TYR A 87 -6.72 -16.97 12.54
CA TYR A 87 -6.00 -18.27 12.55
C TYR A 87 -4.50 -18.12 12.87
N GLY A 88 -4.01 -16.93 13.19
CA GLY A 88 -2.64 -16.72 13.62
C GLY A 88 -1.69 -16.42 12.47
N ALA A 89 -1.99 -15.41 11.67
CA ALA A 89 -1.08 -14.95 10.62
C ALA A 89 0.28 -14.51 11.21
N PRO A 90 1.40 -14.92 10.61
CA PRO A 90 2.72 -14.48 11.06
C PRO A 90 2.93 -12.99 10.74
N PRO A 91 3.86 -12.31 11.42
CA PRO A 91 4.35 -11.01 10.97
C PRO A 91 4.80 -11.09 9.51
N HIS A 92 4.30 -10.18 8.68
CA HIS A 92 4.60 -10.19 7.24
C HIS A 92 4.61 -8.77 6.66
N GLY A 93 5.25 -8.64 5.52
CA GLY A 93 5.22 -7.45 4.70
C GLY A 93 4.74 -7.77 3.30
N GLY A 94 4.49 -6.74 2.52
CA GLY A 94 4.11 -6.90 1.12
C GLY A 94 4.53 -5.69 0.31
N ILE A 95 4.78 -5.92 -0.98
CA ILE A 95 5.12 -4.89 -1.96
C ILE A 95 4.34 -5.16 -3.24
N ALA A 96 3.88 -4.10 -3.89
CA ALA A 96 3.11 -4.15 -5.13
C ALA A 96 3.85 -3.40 -6.24
N PRO A 97 4.70 -4.06 -7.04
CA PRO A 97 5.39 -3.44 -8.17
C PRO A 97 4.40 -3.08 -9.28
N GLY A 98 4.47 -1.83 -9.76
CA GLY A 98 3.74 -1.36 -10.92
C GLY A 98 4.46 -1.77 -12.21
N ILE A 99 4.09 -2.90 -12.80
CA ILE A 99 4.77 -3.46 -13.98
C ILE A 99 4.75 -2.47 -15.15
N ASP A 100 3.62 -1.83 -15.43
CA ASP A 100 3.52 -0.86 -16.53
C ASP A 100 4.45 0.34 -16.30
N ARG A 101 4.63 0.81 -15.07
CA ARG A 101 5.59 1.89 -14.75
C ARG A 101 7.03 1.45 -14.95
N ILE A 102 7.36 0.20 -14.60
CA ILE A 102 8.69 -0.37 -14.84
C ILE A 102 8.95 -0.46 -16.34
N VAL A 103 8.01 -0.98 -17.12
CA VAL A 103 8.11 -1.09 -18.59
C VAL A 103 8.24 0.30 -19.22
N MET A 104 7.47 1.29 -18.77
CA MET A 104 7.55 2.67 -19.24
C MET A 104 8.96 3.25 -19.05
N LEU A 105 9.59 3.03 -17.89
CA LEU A 105 10.96 3.48 -17.66
C LEU A 105 11.99 2.74 -18.50
N LEU A 106 11.85 1.43 -18.69
CA LEU A 106 12.74 0.63 -19.53
C LEU A 106 12.63 1.01 -21.01
N ALA A 107 11.42 1.34 -21.47
CA ALA A 107 11.16 1.82 -22.82
C ALA A 107 11.55 3.29 -23.03
N ASN A 108 11.96 3.99 -21.95
CA ASN A 108 12.23 5.43 -21.94
C ASN A 108 11.04 6.28 -22.41
N GLU A 109 9.82 5.82 -22.09
CA GLU A 109 8.59 6.53 -22.40
C GLU A 109 8.19 7.47 -21.27
N LYS A 110 7.49 8.56 -21.59
CA LYS A 110 7.07 9.58 -20.62
C LYS A 110 5.65 9.37 -20.10
N ASN A 111 4.86 8.56 -20.81
CA ASN A 111 3.46 8.33 -20.51
C ASN A 111 3.19 6.82 -20.46
N ILE A 112 2.55 6.38 -19.39
CA ILE A 112 2.20 4.97 -19.16
C ILE A 112 1.28 4.41 -20.27
N ARG A 113 0.52 5.26 -20.94
CA ARG A 113 -0.36 4.84 -22.06
C ARG A 113 0.41 4.34 -23.27
N GLU A 114 1.67 4.75 -23.45
CA GLU A 114 2.53 4.29 -24.53
C GLU A 114 2.97 2.83 -24.39
N VAL A 115 2.86 2.29 -23.18
CA VAL A 115 3.24 0.90 -22.87
C VAL A 115 2.04 0.03 -22.50
N THR A 116 0.84 0.61 -22.44
CA THR A 116 -0.41 -0.11 -22.15
C THR A 116 -1.08 -0.46 -23.48
N MET A 117 -1.29 -1.76 -23.73
CA MET A 117 -1.83 -2.26 -25.01
C MET A 117 -3.24 -1.72 -25.31
N PHE A 118 -4.10 -1.63 -24.30
CA PHE A 118 -5.48 -1.15 -24.42
C PHE A 118 -5.74 -0.06 -23.35
N PRO A 119 -5.25 1.18 -23.56
CA PRO A 119 -5.42 2.25 -22.60
C PRO A 119 -6.89 2.71 -22.54
N MET A 120 -7.48 2.68 -21.37
CA MET A 120 -8.84 3.17 -21.12
C MET A 120 -8.84 4.64 -20.68
N ASN A 121 -9.93 5.34 -20.99
CA ASN A 121 -10.19 6.66 -20.45
C ASN A 121 -10.77 6.58 -19.02
N GLN A 122 -11.07 7.73 -18.40
CA GLN A 122 -11.64 7.81 -17.04
C GLN A 122 -13.03 7.16 -16.91
N ASN A 123 -13.72 6.92 -18.00
CA ASN A 123 -15.03 6.26 -18.04
C ASN A 123 -14.90 4.75 -18.31
N ALA A 124 -13.69 4.20 -18.22
CA ALA A 124 -13.38 2.81 -18.57
C ALA A 124 -13.72 2.43 -20.02
N GLN A 125 -13.63 3.39 -20.92
CA GLN A 125 -13.88 3.17 -22.36
C GLN A 125 -12.53 3.02 -23.08
N ASP A 126 -12.44 2.03 -23.94
CA ASP A 126 -11.36 1.89 -24.91
C ASP A 126 -11.72 2.65 -26.19
N LEU A 127 -11.13 3.84 -26.35
CA LEU A 127 -11.41 4.70 -27.50
C LEU A 127 -10.87 4.17 -28.82
N MET A 128 -9.88 3.27 -28.79
CA MET A 128 -9.32 2.65 -30.00
C MET A 128 -10.22 1.54 -30.50
N MET A 129 -10.85 0.80 -29.60
CA MET A 129 -11.77 -0.30 -29.93
C MET A 129 -13.23 0.13 -30.03
N ASN A 130 -13.52 1.40 -29.71
CA ASN A 130 -14.87 1.96 -29.64
C ASN A 130 -15.82 1.16 -28.70
N ALA A 131 -15.28 0.74 -27.55
CA ALA A 131 -15.94 -0.09 -26.55
C ALA A 131 -16.06 0.64 -25.21
#